data_0f14da795931607efcc3f3aa6e659841
#
_entry.id   0f14da795931607efcc3f3aa6e659841
#
_cell.length_a   1.000
_cell.length_b   1.000
_cell.length_c   1.000
_cell.angle_alpha   90.00
_cell.angle_beta   90.00
_cell.angle_gamma   90.00
#
_symmetry.space_group_name_H-M   'P 1'
#
loop_
_entity.id
_entity.type
_entity.pdbx_description
1 polymer ?
#
loop_
_entity_poly.entity_id
_entity_poly.type
_entity_poly.pdbx_seq_one_letter_code
_entity_poly.pdbx_strand_id
1 'polypeptide(L)'
;MGQGAFLLSHKNDTDAFFKMLYSQSHLFYTPVLILSIAATVIASQAVISGIFSIVYQLINNRIIPLLKISYKSSEIQSQIYISFANWFLFLSVLAAILIFRTSNNLAMAYGLAVSGTMTFTGILINIHFFHKRRYFMLFISLITTFADIMFLTSNLLYKTLQGGYFALIIATIPFAVIMIYTKGQKKLHSIYKMTDFNIFLKEYEYRYKNFSKLAGTSLFFASLSDKVSPYIIKTMFNNNIIYERNIFVSIERTEKPYGTDILFKNDVAPGLSQFSIRAGYSEVVDVEAILKRYNIDETVIFYGFEEIVSKNIFWRIFALIKKLSPSFVRFYKLPAEKVNGVMVRVKM
;
A
#
# COMPACT_ATOMS: atom_id res chain seq x y z
N MET A 1 20.29 33.77 -8.01
CA MET A 1 20.76 35.02 -8.65
C MET A 1 22.03 34.83 -9.48
N GLY A 2 23.13 34.21 -8.99
CA GLY A 2 24.38 34.04 -9.73
C GLY A 2 24.24 33.28 -11.06
N GLN A 3 23.49 32.16 -11.11
CA GLN A 3 23.26 31.43 -12.37
C GLN A 3 22.47 32.24 -13.41
N GLY A 4 21.48 33.04 -12.95
CA GLY A 4 20.73 33.94 -13.84
C GLY A 4 21.62 35.02 -14.45
N ALA A 5 22.49 35.62 -13.68
CA ALA A 5 23.47 36.62 -14.17
C ALA A 5 24.45 35.97 -15.15
N PHE A 6 24.93 34.76 -14.87
CA PHE A 6 25.80 34.00 -15.78
C PHE A 6 25.14 33.73 -17.12
N LEU A 7 23.87 33.28 -17.11
CA LEU A 7 23.09 33.01 -18.33
C LEU A 7 22.82 34.26 -19.17
N LEU A 8 22.68 35.40 -18.56
CA LEU A 8 22.54 36.67 -19.30
C LEU A 8 23.77 37.00 -20.13
N SER A 9 24.97 36.66 -19.62
CA SER A 9 26.25 36.87 -20.34
C SER A 9 26.59 35.67 -21.27
N HIS A 10 26.04 34.48 -21.04
CA HIS A 10 26.33 33.25 -21.78
C HIS A 10 25.01 32.56 -22.26
N LYS A 11 24.33 33.21 -23.19
CA LYS A 11 22.95 32.86 -23.63
C LYS A 11 22.73 31.42 -24.17
N ASN A 12 23.78 30.70 -24.55
CA ASN A 12 23.71 29.37 -25.17
C ASN A 12 24.16 28.22 -24.25
N ASP A 13 24.42 28.49 -22.97
CA ASP A 13 24.93 27.49 -22.05
C ASP A 13 23.81 26.73 -21.33
N THR A 14 23.72 25.42 -21.55
CA THR A 14 22.72 24.54 -20.92
C THR A 14 23.09 24.15 -19.45
N ASP A 15 24.40 24.14 -19.11
CA ASP A 15 24.90 23.69 -17.80
C ASP A 15 25.45 24.87 -16.98
N ALA A 16 24.62 25.87 -16.77
CA ALA A 16 25.00 27.13 -16.14
C ALA A 16 25.69 26.97 -14.78
N PHE A 17 25.27 26.01 -13.93
CA PHE A 17 25.85 25.85 -12.59
C PHE A 17 27.33 25.44 -12.63
N PHE A 18 27.63 24.34 -13.33
CA PHE A 18 29.00 23.81 -13.38
C PHE A 18 29.92 24.68 -14.22
N LYS A 19 29.43 25.28 -15.31
CA LYS A 19 30.24 26.20 -16.12
C LYS A 19 30.55 27.50 -15.39
N MET A 20 29.58 28.07 -14.67
CA MET A 20 29.80 29.22 -13.82
C MET A 20 30.87 28.94 -12.75
N LEU A 21 30.77 27.77 -12.10
CA LEU A 21 31.73 27.37 -11.07
C LEU A 21 33.14 27.18 -11.64
N TYR A 22 33.24 26.53 -12.81
CA TYR A 22 34.50 26.30 -13.51
C TYR A 22 35.17 27.64 -13.93
N SER A 23 34.37 28.60 -14.44
CA SER A 23 34.88 29.90 -14.86
C SER A 23 35.33 30.80 -13.69
N GLN A 24 34.75 30.61 -12.51
CA GLN A 24 35.10 31.43 -11.33
C GLN A 24 36.28 30.85 -10.54
N SER A 25 36.37 29.52 -10.38
CA SER A 25 37.46 28.91 -9.61
C SER A 25 37.60 27.42 -9.92
N HIS A 26 38.72 27.07 -10.54
CA HIS A 26 39.06 25.65 -10.78
C HIS A 26 39.31 24.87 -9.47
N LEU A 27 39.74 25.54 -8.38
CA LEU A 27 40.00 24.90 -7.10
C LEU A 27 38.74 24.34 -6.45
N PHE A 28 37.62 25.03 -6.55
CA PHE A 28 36.34 24.64 -5.94
C PHE A 28 35.52 23.73 -6.85
N TYR A 29 35.86 23.60 -8.12
CA TYR A 29 35.09 22.77 -9.08
C TYR A 29 35.04 21.30 -8.65
N THR A 30 36.18 20.66 -8.40
CA THR A 30 36.27 19.24 -8.03
C THR A 30 35.54 18.92 -6.69
N PRO A 31 35.76 19.67 -5.59
CA PRO A 31 35.03 19.47 -4.34
C PRO A 31 33.51 19.60 -4.52
N VAL A 32 33.03 20.60 -5.25
CA VAL A 32 31.58 20.81 -5.48
C VAL A 32 31.00 19.71 -6.36
N LEU A 33 31.74 19.21 -7.35
CA LEU A 33 31.32 18.07 -8.16
C LEU A 33 31.14 16.81 -7.30
N ILE A 34 32.10 16.48 -6.45
CA ILE A 34 32.01 15.33 -5.52
C ILE A 34 30.82 15.50 -4.56
N LEU A 35 30.64 16.70 -4.00
CA LEU A 35 29.52 17.00 -3.12
C LEU A 35 28.16 16.86 -3.83
N SER A 36 28.07 17.30 -5.09
CA SER A 36 26.86 17.16 -5.91
C SER A 36 26.52 15.71 -6.18
N ILE A 37 27.52 14.87 -6.47
CA ILE A 37 27.32 13.41 -6.65
C ILE A 37 26.83 12.79 -5.33
N ALA A 38 27.50 13.09 -4.21
CA ALA A 38 27.08 12.59 -2.90
C ALA A 38 25.64 13.02 -2.55
N ALA A 39 25.29 14.27 -2.78
CA ALA A 39 23.94 14.79 -2.59
C ALA A 39 22.89 14.06 -3.44
N THR A 40 23.23 13.75 -4.70
CA THR A 40 22.35 13.01 -5.61
C THR A 40 22.11 11.57 -5.11
N VAL A 41 23.16 10.90 -4.60
CA VAL A 41 23.03 9.56 -4.02
C VAL A 41 22.11 9.58 -2.79
N ILE A 42 22.30 10.53 -1.88
CA ILE A 42 21.46 10.67 -0.68
C ILE A 42 20.00 10.97 -1.07
N ALA A 43 19.78 11.87 -2.01
CA ALA A 43 18.43 12.20 -2.51
C ALA A 43 17.74 10.99 -3.12
N SER A 44 18.46 10.18 -3.92
CA SER A 44 17.95 8.95 -4.50
C SER A 44 17.52 7.93 -3.43
N GLN A 45 18.33 7.74 -2.38
CA GLN A 45 18.01 6.84 -1.27
C GLN A 45 16.77 7.33 -0.50
N ALA A 46 16.63 8.63 -0.28
CA ALA A 46 15.48 9.22 0.39
C ALA A 46 14.17 8.97 -0.40
N VAL A 47 14.21 9.14 -1.73
CA VAL A 47 13.05 8.86 -2.60
C VAL A 47 12.67 7.39 -2.57
N ILE A 48 13.63 6.47 -2.68
CA ILE A 48 13.37 5.01 -2.62
C ILE A 48 12.72 4.64 -1.28
N SER A 49 13.26 5.13 -0.18
CA SER A 49 12.71 4.89 1.17
C SER A 49 11.28 5.44 1.31
N GLY A 50 11.03 6.64 0.79
CA GLY A 50 9.70 7.26 0.77
C GLY A 50 8.68 6.42 -0.01
N ILE A 51 9.07 5.91 -1.18
CA ILE A 51 8.19 5.04 -1.99
C ILE A 51 7.87 3.73 -1.26
N PHE A 52 8.84 3.10 -0.60
CA PHE A 52 8.55 1.90 0.19
C PHE A 52 7.53 2.16 1.30
N SER A 53 7.64 3.29 1.98
CA SER A 53 6.69 3.70 3.02
C SER A 53 5.28 3.90 2.46
N ILE A 54 5.15 4.58 1.31
CA ILE A 54 3.86 4.80 0.63
C ILE A 54 3.26 3.46 0.19
N VAL A 55 4.04 2.61 -0.48
CA VAL A 55 3.58 1.29 -0.94
C VAL A 55 3.12 0.43 0.24
N TYR A 56 3.84 0.47 1.36
CA TYR A 56 3.44 -0.24 2.58
C TYR A 56 2.09 0.24 3.13
N GLN A 57 1.86 1.55 3.16
CA GLN A 57 0.57 2.12 3.56
C GLN A 57 -0.57 1.71 2.60
N LEU A 58 -0.32 1.69 1.30
CA LEU A 58 -1.29 1.23 0.30
C LEU A 58 -1.66 -0.25 0.48
N ILE A 59 -0.69 -1.11 0.83
CA ILE A 59 -0.91 -2.53 1.17
C ILE A 59 -1.80 -2.64 2.42
N ASN A 60 -1.42 -1.92 3.50
CA ASN A 60 -2.15 -1.96 4.76
C ASN A 60 -3.60 -1.46 4.65
N ASN A 61 -3.83 -0.46 3.81
CA ASN A 61 -5.17 0.07 3.52
C ASN A 61 -5.92 -0.76 2.47
N ARG A 62 -5.36 -1.89 2.01
CA ARG A 62 -5.96 -2.80 1.01
C ARG A 62 -6.28 -2.11 -0.33
N ILE A 63 -5.55 -1.05 -0.68
CA ILE A 63 -5.68 -0.33 -1.95
C ILE A 63 -4.94 -1.07 -3.06
N ILE A 64 -3.82 -1.72 -2.72
CA ILE A 64 -3.06 -2.61 -3.60
C ILE A 64 -2.98 -4.02 -2.99
N PRO A 65 -2.65 -5.03 -3.80
CA PRO A 65 -2.51 -6.41 -3.31
C PRO A 65 -1.36 -6.53 -2.30
N LEU A 66 -1.39 -7.59 -1.50
CA LEU A 66 -0.27 -7.93 -0.63
C LEU A 66 0.98 -8.15 -1.48
N LEU A 67 2.08 -7.50 -1.11
CA LEU A 67 3.39 -7.67 -1.72
C LEU A 67 4.35 -8.31 -0.71
N LYS A 68 5.39 -8.97 -1.19
CA LYS A 68 6.43 -9.54 -0.31
C LYS A 68 7.22 -8.39 0.33
N ILE A 69 7.11 -8.29 1.64
CA ILE A 69 7.83 -7.33 2.47
C ILE A 69 8.97 -8.06 3.17
N SER A 70 10.17 -7.49 3.12
CA SER A 70 11.32 -7.97 3.86
C SER A 70 11.74 -6.91 4.86
N TYR A 71 11.82 -7.28 6.12
CA TYR A 71 12.30 -6.43 7.20
C TYR A 71 13.80 -6.68 7.35
N LYS A 72 14.61 -5.64 7.16
CA LYS A 72 16.09 -5.77 7.22
C LYS A 72 16.66 -5.66 8.63
N SER A 73 15.89 -5.12 9.57
CA SER A 73 16.29 -5.01 10.98
C SER A 73 15.18 -5.52 11.88
N SER A 74 15.56 -6.29 12.91
CA SER A 74 14.66 -6.69 14.00
C SER A 74 14.40 -5.55 14.99
N GLU A 75 15.33 -4.60 15.10
CA GLU A 75 15.26 -3.49 16.05
C GLU A 75 14.59 -2.25 15.47
N ILE A 76 14.81 -1.97 14.16
CA ILE A 76 14.26 -0.80 13.48
C ILE A 76 13.18 -1.25 12.49
N GLN A 77 11.96 -1.34 12.96
CA GLN A 77 10.79 -1.79 12.18
C GLN A 77 10.47 -0.88 10.98
N SER A 78 11.01 0.34 10.94
CA SER A 78 10.81 1.27 9.83
C SER A 78 11.63 0.96 8.57
N GLN A 79 12.62 0.04 8.64
CA GLN A 79 13.42 -0.36 7.49
C GLN A 79 12.72 -1.45 6.65
N ILE A 80 11.73 -1.01 5.90
CA ILE A 80 10.93 -1.89 5.04
C ILE A 80 11.58 -1.96 3.66
N TYR A 81 11.72 -3.17 3.11
CA TYR A 81 12.14 -3.41 1.74
C TYR A 81 11.07 -4.17 0.96
N ILE A 82 10.65 -3.60 -0.16
CA ILE A 82 9.61 -4.19 -1.04
C ILE A 82 10.24 -4.48 -2.40
N SER A 83 10.60 -5.74 -2.63
CA SER A 83 11.32 -6.17 -3.84
C SER A 83 10.63 -5.74 -5.14
N PHE A 84 9.30 -5.87 -5.21
CA PHE A 84 8.54 -5.48 -6.40
C PHE A 84 8.68 -3.97 -6.70
N ALA A 85 8.54 -3.12 -5.68
CA ALA A 85 8.70 -1.67 -5.85
C ALA A 85 10.12 -1.30 -6.26
N ASN A 86 11.14 -1.95 -5.67
CA ASN A 86 12.53 -1.72 -6.03
C ASN A 86 12.83 -2.05 -7.50
N TRP A 87 12.40 -3.23 -7.99
CA TRP A 87 12.59 -3.61 -9.38
C TRP A 87 11.80 -2.72 -10.34
N PHE A 88 10.58 -2.33 -9.98
CA PHE A 88 9.79 -1.39 -10.79
C PHE A 88 10.48 -0.03 -10.93
N LEU A 89 11.01 0.51 -9.83
CA LEU A 89 11.78 1.76 -9.83
C LEU A 89 13.04 1.62 -10.67
N PHE A 90 13.81 0.56 -10.46
CA PHE A 90 15.05 0.31 -11.22
C PHE A 90 14.78 0.26 -12.72
N LEU A 91 13.79 -0.52 -13.15
CA LEU A 91 13.41 -0.61 -14.58
C LEU A 91 12.90 0.71 -15.14
N SER A 92 12.14 1.48 -14.34
CA SER A 92 11.65 2.80 -14.73
C SER A 92 12.79 3.80 -14.92
N VAL A 93 13.77 3.81 -14.02
CA VAL A 93 14.95 4.68 -14.12
C VAL A 93 15.83 4.26 -15.30
N LEU A 94 16.05 2.95 -15.48
CA LEU A 94 16.81 2.43 -16.63
C LEU A 94 16.15 2.82 -17.95
N ALA A 95 14.84 2.68 -18.06
CA ALA A 95 14.09 3.08 -19.24
C ALA A 95 14.21 4.60 -19.49
N ALA A 96 14.12 5.42 -18.43
CA ALA A 96 14.32 6.87 -18.53
C ALA A 96 15.70 7.23 -19.09
N ILE A 97 16.77 6.59 -18.57
CA ILE A 97 18.14 6.83 -19.05
C ILE A 97 18.29 6.46 -20.52
N LEU A 98 17.78 5.30 -20.93
CA LEU A 98 17.90 4.81 -22.31
C LEU A 98 17.09 5.64 -23.31
N ILE A 99 15.92 6.15 -22.90
CA ILE A 99 15.04 6.94 -23.77
C ILE A 99 15.55 8.38 -23.91
N PHE A 100 15.84 9.03 -22.78
CA PHE A 100 16.16 10.48 -22.79
C PHE A 100 17.62 10.77 -23.11
N ARG A 101 18.57 9.94 -22.70
CA ARG A 101 20.02 10.04 -22.94
C ARG A 101 20.69 11.34 -22.48
N THR A 102 19.94 12.44 -22.40
CA THR A 102 20.44 13.76 -21.99
C THR A 102 19.61 14.30 -20.83
N SER A 103 20.25 15.08 -19.94
CA SER A 103 19.56 15.72 -18.80
C SER A 103 18.51 16.73 -19.26
N ASN A 104 18.72 17.40 -20.38
CA ASN A 104 17.77 18.38 -20.91
C ASN A 104 16.44 17.71 -21.32
N ASN A 105 16.50 16.57 -22.01
CA ASN A 105 15.31 15.79 -22.39
C ASN A 105 14.60 15.22 -21.14
N LEU A 106 15.36 14.78 -20.13
CA LEU A 106 14.81 14.29 -18.87
C LEU A 106 14.06 15.39 -18.10
N ALA A 107 14.53 16.64 -18.17
CA ALA A 107 13.89 17.80 -17.53
C ALA A 107 12.47 18.04 -18.05
N MET A 108 12.15 17.62 -19.30
CA MET A 108 10.79 17.73 -19.86
C MET A 108 9.80 16.80 -19.12
N ALA A 109 10.19 15.53 -18.91
CA ALA A 109 9.39 14.56 -18.16
C ALA A 109 9.26 14.95 -16.69
N TYR A 110 10.35 15.43 -16.08
CA TYR A 110 10.38 15.90 -14.70
C TYR A 110 9.41 17.06 -14.49
N GLY A 111 9.44 18.08 -15.37
CA GLY A 111 8.58 19.25 -15.25
C GLY A 111 7.08 18.89 -15.23
N LEU A 112 6.64 17.93 -16.07
CA LEU A 112 5.25 17.49 -16.11
C LEU A 112 4.88 16.70 -14.83
N ALA A 113 5.75 15.79 -14.38
CA ALA A 113 5.49 14.99 -13.19
C ALA A 113 5.39 15.85 -11.92
N VAL A 114 6.29 16.80 -11.75
CA VAL A 114 6.31 17.69 -10.57
C VAL A 114 5.10 18.62 -10.56
N SER A 115 4.81 19.32 -11.67
CA SER A 115 3.66 20.24 -11.73
C SER A 115 2.33 19.48 -11.51
N GLY A 116 2.21 18.26 -12.02
CA GLY A 116 1.07 17.41 -11.73
C GLY A 116 0.93 17.08 -10.23
N THR A 117 2.02 16.69 -9.60
CA THR A 117 2.00 16.37 -8.15
C THR A 117 1.66 17.59 -7.30
N MET A 118 2.22 18.77 -7.63
CA MET A 118 1.93 20.02 -6.93
C MET A 118 0.45 20.39 -7.05
N THR A 119 -0.11 20.31 -8.24
CA THR A 119 -1.54 20.58 -8.48
C THR A 119 -2.45 19.63 -7.68
N PHE A 120 -2.19 18.32 -7.69
CA PHE A 120 -2.99 17.37 -6.90
C PHE A 120 -2.86 17.64 -5.40
N THR A 121 -1.67 17.96 -4.91
CA THR A 121 -1.45 18.31 -3.50
C THR A 121 -2.21 19.58 -3.12
N GLY A 122 -2.16 20.61 -3.97
CA GLY A 122 -2.91 21.84 -3.79
C GLY A 122 -4.41 21.60 -3.71
N ILE A 123 -4.98 20.78 -4.59
CA ILE A 123 -6.41 20.41 -4.54
C ILE A 123 -6.77 19.73 -3.22
N LEU A 124 -5.95 18.76 -2.76
CA LEU A 124 -6.20 18.05 -1.50
C LEU A 124 -6.13 18.99 -0.29
N ILE A 125 -5.17 19.93 -0.27
CA ILE A 125 -5.05 20.94 0.77
C ILE A 125 -6.26 21.87 0.79
N ASN A 126 -6.75 22.29 -0.38
CA ASN A 126 -7.96 23.12 -0.49
C ASN A 126 -9.19 22.39 0.10
N ILE A 127 -9.38 21.11 -0.23
CA ILE A 127 -10.46 20.29 0.34
C ILE A 127 -10.32 20.20 1.86
N HIS A 128 -9.11 19.99 2.37
CA HIS A 128 -8.85 19.92 3.80
C HIS A 128 -9.20 21.23 4.53
N PHE A 129 -8.72 22.39 4.03
CA PHE A 129 -9.02 23.67 4.65
C PHE A 129 -10.50 24.04 4.56
N PHE A 130 -11.18 23.68 3.48
CA PHE A 130 -12.64 23.84 3.35
C PHE A 130 -13.39 23.04 4.44
N HIS A 131 -13.07 21.77 4.63
CA HIS A 131 -13.66 20.94 5.69
C HIS A 131 -13.37 21.44 7.10
N LYS A 132 -12.16 21.98 7.33
CA LYS A 132 -11.75 22.55 8.62
C LYS A 132 -12.27 23.98 8.83
N ARG A 133 -13.04 24.56 7.87
CA ARG A 133 -13.57 25.92 7.88
C ARG A 133 -12.50 27.00 8.10
N ARG A 134 -11.25 26.74 7.66
CA ARG A 134 -10.14 27.71 7.75
C ARG A 134 -10.07 28.55 6.48
N TYR A 135 -11.01 29.46 6.30
CA TYR A 135 -11.20 30.22 5.06
C TYR A 135 -9.99 31.08 4.66
N PHE A 136 -9.26 31.66 5.60
CA PHE A 136 -8.07 32.43 5.31
C PHE A 136 -6.96 31.56 4.68
N MET A 137 -6.69 30.36 5.26
CA MET A 137 -5.74 29.41 4.71
C MET A 137 -6.21 28.84 3.37
N LEU A 138 -7.52 28.63 3.22
CA LEU A 138 -8.13 28.21 1.95
C LEU A 138 -7.87 29.24 0.85
N PHE A 139 -8.04 30.54 1.14
CA PHE A 139 -7.81 31.61 0.16
C PHE A 139 -6.35 31.62 -0.35
N ILE A 140 -5.38 31.53 0.57
CA ILE A 140 -3.94 31.45 0.21
C ILE A 140 -3.67 30.20 -0.63
N SER A 141 -4.20 29.04 -0.20
CA SER A 141 -4.02 27.77 -0.87
C SER A 141 -4.67 27.73 -2.27
N LEU A 142 -5.77 28.43 -2.48
CA LEU A 142 -6.40 28.58 -3.81
C LEU A 142 -5.50 29.37 -4.78
N ILE A 143 -4.87 30.44 -4.32
CA ILE A 143 -3.93 31.25 -5.14
C ILE A 143 -2.74 30.39 -5.58
N THR A 144 -2.12 29.64 -4.64
CA THR A 144 -0.99 28.77 -4.98
C THR A 144 -1.41 27.64 -5.92
N THR A 145 -2.56 26.98 -5.67
CA THR A 145 -3.09 25.95 -6.55
C THR A 145 -3.41 26.48 -7.96
N PHE A 146 -3.89 27.71 -8.07
CA PHE A 146 -4.13 28.35 -9.37
C PHE A 146 -2.82 28.51 -10.15
N ALA A 147 -1.74 28.96 -9.49
CA ALA A 147 -0.43 29.05 -10.10
C ALA A 147 0.08 27.67 -10.55
N ASP A 148 -0.09 26.62 -9.72
CA ASP A 148 0.29 25.25 -10.04
C ASP A 148 -0.48 24.72 -11.26
N ILE A 149 -1.77 25.04 -11.40
CA ILE A 149 -2.59 24.69 -12.56
C ILE A 149 -2.06 25.37 -13.83
N MET A 150 -1.66 26.65 -13.74
CA MET A 150 -1.05 27.35 -14.88
C MET A 150 0.26 26.68 -15.31
N PHE A 151 1.11 26.29 -14.36
CA PHE A 151 2.35 25.55 -14.66
C PHE A 151 2.06 24.18 -15.26
N LEU A 152 1.10 23.44 -14.70
CA LEU A 152 0.71 22.15 -15.25
C LEU A 152 0.18 22.29 -16.69
N THR A 153 -0.68 23.28 -16.94
CA THR A 153 -1.23 23.53 -18.28
C THR A 153 -0.13 23.86 -19.29
N SER A 154 0.81 24.72 -18.90
CA SER A 154 1.98 25.06 -19.73
C SER A 154 2.82 23.80 -20.04
N ASN A 155 3.13 22.99 -19.02
CA ASN A 155 3.89 21.74 -19.22
C ASN A 155 3.14 20.72 -20.08
N LEU A 156 1.81 20.59 -19.93
CA LEU A 156 0.99 19.72 -20.76
C LEU A 156 1.01 20.15 -22.23
N LEU A 157 0.87 21.44 -22.51
CA LEU A 157 0.83 21.95 -23.88
C LEU A 157 2.18 21.86 -24.60
N TYR A 158 3.27 22.20 -23.91
CA TYR A 158 4.57 22.36 -24.56
C TYR A 158 5.50 21.14 -24.36
N LYS A 159 5.45 20.46 -23.22
CA LYS A 159 6.43 19.41 -22.88
C LYS A 159 5.93 17.99 -23.08
N THR A 160 4.63 17.76 -23.22
CA THR A 160 4.09 16.40 -23.33
C THR A 160 4.66 15.70 -24.55
N LEU A 161 4.64 16.32 -25.72
CA LEU A 161 5.17 15.74 -26.96
C LEU A 161 6.71 15.67 -27.00
N GLN A 162 7.39 16.47 -26.17
CA GLN A 162 8.86 16.53 -26.11
C GLN A 162 9.47 15.55 -25.09
N GLY A 163 8.66 14.61 -24.56
CA GLY A 163 9.12 13.59 -23.62
C GLY A 163 8.31 13.49 -22.32
N GLY A 164 7.45 14.47 -22.00
CA GLY A 164 6.57 14.45 -20.84
C GLY A 164 5.61 13.25 -20.80
N TYR A 165 5.22 12.71 -21.97
CA TYR A 165 4.38 11.51 -22.09
C TYR A 165 4.95 10.30 -21.32
N PHE A 166 6.26 10.21 -21.18
CA PHE A 166 6.92 9.11 -20.46
C PHE A 166 6.50 9.04 -18.99
N ALA A 167 6.43 10.20 -18.30
CA ALA A 167 5.95 10.26 -16.93
C ALA A 167 4.51 9.76 -16.80
N LEU A 168 3.64 10.10 -17.76
CA LEU A 168 2.25 9.64 -17.81
C LEU A 168 2.16 8.12 -18.03
N ILE A 169 2.98 7.55 -18.93
CA ILE A 169 3.01 6.10 -19.19
C ILE A 169 3.43 5.36 -17.93
N ILE A 170 4.51 5.78 -17.26
CA ILE A 170 4.97 5.14 -16.00
C ILE A 170 3.91 5.25 -14.92
N ALA A 171 3.25 6.40 -14.76
CA ALA A 171 2.19 6.59 -13.76
C ALA A 171 0.94 5.75 -14.05
N THR A 172 0.65 5.46 -15.33
CA THR A 172 -0.51 4.65 -15.72
C THR A 172 -0.43 3.22 -15.21
N ILE A 173 0.77 2.64 -15.09
CA ILE A 173 0.94 1.24 -14.62
C ILE A 173 0.44 1.06 -13.19
N PRO A 174 0.97 1.75 -12.16
CA PRO A 174 0.47 1.61 -10.80
C PRO A 174 -1.00 2.06 -10.67
N PHE A 175 -1.42 3.08 -11.41
CA PHE A 175 -2.81 3.53 -11.43
C PHE A 175 -3.75 2.43 -11.93
N ALA A 176 -3.41 1.74 -13.02
CA ALA A 176 -4.19 0.62 -13.55
C ALA A 176 -4.27 -0.54 -12.54
N VAL A 177 -3.17 -0.88 -11.88
CA VAL A 177 -3.14 -1.92 -10.83
C VAL A 177 -4.08 -1.55 -9.69
N ILE A 178 -4.03 -0.31 -9.20
CA ILE A 178 -4.91 0.19 -8.13
C ILE A 178 -6.38 0.11 -8.56
N MET A 179 -6.71 0.60 -9.77
CA MET A 179 -8.06 0.58 -10.30
C MET A 179 -8.63 -0.84 -10.44
N ILE A 180 -7.85 -1.75 -11.02
CA ILE A 180 -8.25 -3.16 -11.21
C ILE A 180 -8.45 -3.81 -9.85
N TYR A 181 -7.51 -3.60 -8.93
CA TYR A 181 -7.57 -4.23 -7.62
C TYR A 181 -8.74 -3.71 -6.78
N THR A 182 -8.92 -2.40 -6.68
CA THR A 182 -10.00 -1.81 -5.88
C THR A 182 -11.39 -2.12 -6.44
N LYS A 183 -11.58 -2.05 -7.77
CA LYS A 183 -12.84 -2.46 -8.41
C LYS A 183 -13.08 -3.96 -8.25
N GLY A 184 -12.03 -4.77 -8.39
CA GLY A 184 -12.09 -6.22 -8.19
C GLY A 184 -12.49 -6.58 -6.76
N GLN A 185 -11.91 -5.95 -5.76
CA GLN A 185 -12.28 -6.16 -4.35
C GLN A 185 -13.73 -5.76 -4.07
N LYS A 186 -14.18 -4.59 -4.55
CA LYS A 186 -15.58 -4.18 -4.41
C LYS A 186 -16.54 -5.19 -5.03
N LYS A 187 -16.24 -5.69 -6.24
CA LYS A 187 -17.06 -6.70 -6.92
C LYS A 187 -17.03 -8.03 -6.16
N LEU A 188 -15.86 -8.46 -5.69
CA LEU A 188 -15.72 -9.66 -4.88
C LEU A 188 -16.59 -9.58 -3.62
N HIS A 189 -16.51 -8.48 -2.86
CA HIS A 189 -17.33 -8.26 -1.68
C HIS A 189 -18.83 -8.25 -1.98
N SER A 190 -19.26 -7.73 -3.14
CA SER A 190 -20.68 -7.72 -3.52
C SER A 190 -21.23 -9.11 -3.85
N ILE A 191 -20.36 -10.02 -4.35
CA ILE A 191 -20.73 -11.41 -4.67
C ILE A 191 -20.66 -12.30 -3.44
N TYR A 192 -19.79 -11.96 -2.47
CA TYR A 192 -19.65 -12.70 -1.22
C TYR A 192 -20.95 -12.65 -0.43
N LYS A 193 -21.64 -13.77 -0.34
CA LYS A 193 -22.82 -13.93 0.52
C LYS A 193 -22.34 -14.02 1.97
N MET A 194 -22.13 -12.88 2.59
CA MET A 194 -21.82 -12.82 4.02
C MET A 194 -23.10 -13.07 4.83
N THR A 195 -22.99 -13.87 5.87
CA THR A 195 -24.08 -14.17 6.80
C THR A 195 -24.07 -13.16 7.95
N ASP A 196 -25.23 -12.67 8.36
CA ASP A 196 -25.36 -11.81 9.54
C ASP A 196 -24.82 -12.52 10.78
N PHE A 197 -24.12 -11.79 11.64
CA PHE A 197 -23.45 -12.35 12.80
C PHE A 197 -24.45 -12.93 13.83
N ASN A 198 -25.62 -12.32 13.98
CA ASN A 198 -26.63 -12.83 14.89
C ASN A 198 -27.28 -14.13 14.39
N ILE A 199 -27.45 -14.24 13.07
CA ILE A 199 -27.94 -15.51 12.44
C ILE A 199 -26.87 -16.59 12.62
N PHE A 200 -25.59 -16.25 12.40
CA PHE A 200 -24.48 -17.16 12.64
C PHE A 200 -24.45 -17.65 14.09
N LEU A 201 -24.58 -16.77 15.09
CA LEU A 201 -24.52 -17.12 16.51
C LEU A 201 -25.60 -18.12 16.90
N LYS A 202 -26.83 -17.93 16.47
CA LYS A 202 -27.94 -18.87 16.74
C LYS A 202 -27.64 -20.28 16.26
N GLU A 203 -27.17 -20.39 15.02
CA GLU A 203 -26.80 -21.68 14.42
C GLU A 203 -25.57 -22.29 15.09
N TYR A 204 -24.56 -21.44 15.43
CA TYR A 204 -23.35 -21.85 16.14
C TYR A 204 -23.66 -22.43 17.51
N GLU A 205 -24.47 -21.74 18.34
CA GLU A 205 -24.86 -22.19 19.68
C GLU A 205 -25.61 -23.53 19.64
N TYR A 206 -26.55 -23.66 18.67
CA TYR A 206 -27.26 -24.92 18.47
C TYR A 206 -26.28 -26.06 18.15
N ARG A 207 -25.35 -25.85 17.23
CA ARG A 207 -24.36 -26.86 16.85
C ARG A 207 -23.34 -27.14 17.94
N TYR A 208 -22.86 -26.13 18.61
CA TYR A 208 -21.91 -26.26 19.72
C TYR A 208 -22.48 -27.10 20.87
N LYS A 209 -23.80 -27.03 21.11
CA LYS A 209 -24.48 -27.80 22.15
C LYS A 209 -24.74 -29.24 21.71
N ASN A 210 -25.12 -29.46 20.47
CA ASN A 210 -25.69 -30.75 20.03
C ASN A 210 -24.70 -31.64 19.27
N PHE A 211 -23.57 -31.10 18.76
CA PHE A 211 -22.60 -31.89 18.00
C PHE A 211 -21.30 -32.10 18.78
N SER A 212 -20.54 -33.15 18.38
CA SER A 212 -19.21 -33.41 18.95
C SER A 212 -18.23 -32.30 18.58
N LYS A 213 -17.36 -31.93 19.52
CA LYS A 213 -16.33 -30.90 19.37
C LYS A 213 -14.97 -31.57 19.25
N LEU A 214 -14.10 -30.95 18.47
CA LEU A 214 -12.70 -31.35 18.40
C LEU A 214 -11.94 -30.75 19.58
N ALA A 215 -11.02 -31.49 20.15
CA ALA A 215 -10.20 -30.99 21.27
C ALA A 215 -9.26 -29.86 20.81
N GLY A 216 -9.06 -28.86 21.68
CA GLY A 216 -8.12 -27.79 21.47
C GLY A 216 -8.73 -26.47 21.01
N THR A 217 -7.89 -25.59 20.44
CA THR A 217 -8.26 -24.22 20.06
C THR A 217 -8.09 -23.99 18.56
N SER A 218 -9.15 -23.52 17.91
CA SER A 218 -9.08 -23.08 16.51
C SER A 218 -9.11 -21.57 16.39
N LEU A 219 -8.33 -21.02 15.45
CA LEU A 219 -8.36 -19.62 15.08
C LEU A 219 -8.97 -19.44 13.70
N PHE A 220 -9.87 -18.46 13.57
CA PHE A 220 -10.49 -18.06 12.30
C PHE A 220 -10.19 -16.60 12.02
N PHE A 221 -9.48 -16.30 10.95
CA PHE A 221 -9.23 -14.93 10.56
C PHE A 221 -10.48 -14.32 9.90
N ALA A 222 -11.16 -13.43 10.61
CA ALA A 222 -12.38 -12.76 10.19
C ALA A 222 -12.24 -11.24 10.32
N SER A 223 -13.00 -10.48 9.52
CA SER A 223 -13.26 -9.07 9.84
C SER A 223 -14.31 -9.04 10.94
N LEU A 224 -14.09 -8.27 12.01
CA LEU A 224 -15.11 -8.01 13.04
C LEU A 224 -16.12 -7.01 12.50
N SER A 225 -16.88 -7.41 11.49
CA SER A 225 -18.07 -6.72 11.03
C SER A 225 -19.30 -7.50 11.50
N ASP A 226 -20.48 -6.90 11.41
CA ASP A 226 -21.76 -7.56 11.69
C ASP A 226 -22.05 -8.77 10.77
N LYS A 227 -21.03 -9.22 10.03
CA LYS A 227 -21.17 -10.27 9.02
C LYS A 227 -20.00 -11.25 9.06
N VAL A 228 -20.31 -12.52 8.90
CA VAL A 228 -19.37 -13.65 8.92
C VAL A 228 -19.02 -14.10 7.50
N SER A 229 -17.73 -14.36 7.28
CA SER A 229 -17.22 -14.80 5.97
C SER A 229 -17.71 -16.20 5.58
N PRO A 230 -18.01 -16.45 4.29
CA PRO A 230 -18.52 -17.76 3.82
C PRO A 230 -17.61 -18.95 4.12
N TYR A 231 -16.29 -18.74 4.19
CA TYR A 231 -15.36 -19.83 4.50
C TYR A 231 -15.55 -20.35 5.93
N ILE A 232 -15.93 -19.47 6.88
CA ILE A 232 -16.23 -19.88 8.27
C ILE A 232 -17.47 -20.73 8.31
N ILE A 233 -18.54 -20.31 7.62
CA ILE A 233 -19.77 -21.09 7.47
C ILE A 233 -19.47 -22.46 6.85
N LYS A 234 -18.65 -22.48 5.78
CA LYS A 234 -18.26 -23.73 5.13
C LYS A 234 -17.50 -24.64 6.08
N THR A 235 -16.57 -24.12 6.88
CA THR A 235 -15.77 -24.91 7.81
C THR A 235 -16.61 -25.41 8.98
N MET A 236 -17.27 -24.48 9.69
CA MET A 236 -17.98 -24.83 10.92
C MET A 236 -19.30 -25.55 10.68
N PHE A 237 -20.06 -25.13 9.65
CA PHE A 237 -21.41 -25.65 9.45
C PHE A 237 -21.49 -26.76 8.37
N ASN A 238 -20.88 -26.55 7.22
CA ASN A 238 -20.98 -27.56 6.15
C ASN A 238 -20.07 -28.76 6.43
N ASN A 239 -18.89 -28.52 7.01
CA ASN A 239 -17.93 -29.60 7.32
C ASN A 239 -17.99 -30.06 8.78
N ASN A 240 -18.87 -29.46 9.61
CA ASN A 240 -19.03 -29.75 11.05
C ASN A 240 -17.70 -29.69 11.85
N ILE A 241 -16.81 -28.72 11.52
CA ILE A 241 -15.53 -28.55 12.19
C ILE A 241 -15.69 -27.46 13.26
N ILE A 242 -15.97 -27.85 14.49
CA ILE A 242 -16.08 -26.95 15.65
C ILE A 242 -15.17 -27.51 16.76
N TYR A 243 -14.33 -26.65 17.31
CA TYR A 243 -13.41 -26.96 18.40
C TYR A 243 -14.00 -26.59 19.75
N GLU A 244 -13.41 -27.10 20.83
CA GLU A 244 -13.79 -26.72 22.21
C GLU A 244 -13.63 -25.19 22.42
N ARG A 245 -12.56 -24.59 21.84
CA ARG A 245 -12.35 -23.15 21.83
C ARG A 245 -12.19 -22.65 20.39
N ASN A 246 -13.03 -21.74 19.99
CA ASN A 246 -12.96 -21.08 18.67
C ASN A 246 -12.71 -19.59 18.86
N ILE A 247 -11.72 -19.06 18.22
CA ILE A 247 -11.35 -17.64 18.37
C ILE A 247 -11.40 -16.98 16.99
N PHE A 248 -12.23 -15.95 16.84
CA PHE A 248 -12.22 -15.08 15.68
C PHE A 248 -11.15 -14.02 15.83
N VAL A 249 -10.15 -14.05 14.98
CA VAL A 249 -9.04 -13.09 14.96
C VAL A 249 -9.26 -12.06 13.89
N SER A 250 -9.29 -10.79 14.23
CA SER A 250 -9.33 -9.69 13.26
C SER A 250 -8.10 -8.81 13.37
N ILE A 251 -7.69 -8.26 12.23
CA ILE A 251 -6.61 -7.28 12.15
C ILE A 251 -7.19 -6.02 11.52
N GLU A 252 -7.27 -4.96 12.32
CA GLU A 252 -7.80 -3.67 11.93
C GLU A 252 -6.67 -2.63 11.90
N ARG A 253 -6.69 -1.73 10.93
CA ARG A 253 -5.77 -0.60 10.86
C ARG A 253 -6.42 0.63 11.46
N THR A 254 -5.68 1.29 12.34
CA THR A 254 -6.10 2.54 12.98
C THR A 254 -5.56 3.75 12.21
N GLU A 255 -6.13 4.93 12.47
CA GLU A 255 -5.68 6.20 11.89
C GLU A 255 -4.32 6.66 12.44
N LYS A 256 -3.87 6.08 13.56
CA LYS A 256 -2.55 6.37 14.14
C LYS A 256 -1.45 5.69 13.34
N PRO A 257 -0.27 6.31 13.16
CA PRO A 257 0.83 5.70 12.43
C PRO A 257 1.40 4.46 13.11
N TYR A 258 1.53 4.48 14.42
CA TYR A 258 2.12 3.41 15.23
C TYR A 258 1.25 3.08 16.44
N GLY A 259 1.56 1.94 17.06
CA GLY A 259 0.89 1.41 18.24
C GLY A 259 0.00 0.21 17.92
N THR A 260 -0.05 -0.72 18.85
CA THR A 260 -0.90 -1.93 18.75
C THR A 260 -1.75 -2.04 20.00
N ASP A 261 -3.06 -1.93 19.82
CA ASP A 261 -4.06 -2.14 20.87
C ASP A 261 -4.73 -3.51 20.64
N ILE A 262 -4.91 -4.27 21.70
CA ILE A 262 -5.53 -5.60 21.61
C ILE A 262 -6.83 -5.58 22.44
N LEU A 263 -7.90 -6.01 21.80
CA LEU A 263 -9.19 -6.21 22.44
C LEU A 263 -9.53 -7.70 22.39
N PHE A 264 -9.59 -8.30 23.57
CA PHE A 264 -10.00 -9.68 23.70
C PHE A 264 -11.37 -9.74 24.39
N LYS A 265 -12.39 -10.19 23.66
CA LYS A 265 -13.73 -10.45 24.18
C LYS A 265 -13.90 -11.95 24.31
N ASN A 266 -13.87 -12.40 25.56
CA ASN A 266 -14.16 -13.77 25.91
C ASN A 266 -15.68 -14.01 25.87
N ASP A 267 -16.07 -15.25 25.59
CA ASP A 267 -17.44 -15.76 25.73
C ASP A 267 -18.51 -14.94 25.00
N VAL A 268 -18.26 -14.62 23.73
CA VAL A 268 -19.29 -14.04 22.84
C VAL A 268 -20.43 -15.03 22.62
N ALA A 269 -20.10 -16.33 22.59
CA ALA A 269 -20.98 -17.46 22.68
C ALA A 269 -20.22 -18.63 23.34
N PRO A 270 -20.89 -19.72 23.75
CA PRO A 270 -20.21 -20.86 24.36
C PRO A 270 -19.03 -21.37 23.51
N GLY A 271 -17.81 -21.28 24.07
CA GLY A 271 -16.58 -21.65 23.38
C GLY A 271 -16.18 -20.79 22.18
N LEU A 272 -16.79 -19.60 22.00
CA LEU A 272 -16.44 -18.64 20.96
C LEU A 272 -15.96 -17.32 21.57
N SER A 273 -14.76 -16.92 21.22
CA SER A 273 -14.15 -15.66 21.62
C SER A 273 -13.76 -14.80 20.43
N GLN A 274 -13.59 -13.50 20.62
CA GLN A 274 -13.11 -12.55 19.61
C GLN A 274 -11.81 -11.91 20.07
N PHE A 275 -10.81 -11.95 19.19
CA PHE A 275 -9.50 -11.36 19.39
C PHE A 275 -9.21 -10.33 18.30
N SER A 276 -9.22 -9.05 18.65
CA SER A 276 -9.02 -7.94 17.72
C SER A 276 -7.67 -7.30 17.93
N ILE A 277 -6.85 -7.32 16.90
CA ILE A 277 -5.55 -6.65 16.83
C ILE A 277 -5.76 -5.33 16.10
N ARG A 278 -5.72 -4.21 16.80
CA ARG A 278 -5.79 -2.86 16.24
C ARG A 278 -4.41 -2.29 16.16
N ALA A 279 -3.86 -2.18 14.96
CA ALA A 279 -2.50 -1.72 14.74
C ALA A 279 -2.47 -0.43 13.92
N GLY A 280 -1.51 0.43 14.20
CA GLY A 280 -1.24 1.61 13.39
C GLY A 280 -1.01 1.28 11.91
N TYR A 281 -1.32 2.23 11.00
CA TYR A 281 -1.22 1.96 9.56
C TYR A 281 0.22 1.70 9.08
N SER A 282 1.24 2.13 9.83
CA SER A 282 2.67 1.84 9.57
C SER A 282 3.24 0.76 10.49
N GLU A 283 2.43 0.19 11.42
CA GLU A 283 2.88 -0.83 12.37
C GLU A 283 3.06 -2.20 11.71
N VAL A 284 4.14 -2.88 12.07
CA VAL A 284 4.39 -4.27 11.65
C VAL A 284 3.70 -5.22 12.62
N VAL A 285 2.72 -5.95 12.14
CA VAL A 285 1.97 -6.90 12.97
C VAL A 285 2.59 -8.29 12.83
N ASP A 286 3.21 -8.76 13.91
CA ASP A 286 3.64 -10.15 14.06
C ASP A 286 2.57 -10.88 14.89
N VAL A 287 1.70 -11.60 14.17
CA VAL A 287 0.53 -12.24 14.80
C VAL A 287 0.97 -13.37 15.71
N GLU A 288 1.98 -14.15 15.33
CA GLU A 288 2.49 -15.27 16.13
C GLU A 288 3.03 -14.78 17.50
N ALA A 289 3.84 -13.71 17.48
CA ALA A 289 4.38 -13.11 18.70
C ALA A 289 3.25 -12.57 19.63
N ILE A 290 2.20 -12.00 19.02
CA ILE A 290 1.04 -11.49 19.78
C ILE A 290 0.27 -12.64 20.40
N LEU A 291 -0.04 -13.71 19.67
CA LEU A 291 -0.78 -14.87 20.19
C LEU A 291 -0.02 -15.52 21.36
N LYS A 292 1.28 -15.71 21.23
CA LYS A 292 2.14 -16.23 22.31
C LYS A 292 2.11 -15.35 23.56
N ARG A 293 2.15 -14.03 23.39
CA ARG A 293 2.08 -13.08 24.51
C ARG A 293 0.77 -13.17 25.30
N TYR A 294 -0.32 -13.55 24.64
CA TYR A 294 -1.64 -13.70 25.25
C TYR A 294 -1.95 -15.14 25.67
N ASN A 295 -0.93 -16.03 25.66
CA ASN A 295 -1.08 -17.45 26.02
C ASN A 295 -2.20 -18.15 25.22
N ILE A 296 -2.33 -17.79 23.95
CA ILE A 296 -3.24 -18.48 23.02
C ILE A 296 -2.45 -19.57 22.34
N ASP A 297 -2.65 -20.82 22.79
CA ASP A 297 -2.08 -22.01 22.15
C ASP A 297 -3.10 -22.57 21.17
N GLU A 298 -2.84 -22.29 19.90
CA GLU A 298 -3.69 -22.73 18.81
C GLU A 298 -3.31 -24.11 18.29
N THR A 299 -4.32 -24.97 18.11
CA THR A 299 -4.17 -26.28 17.47
C THR A 299 -4.21 -26.14 15.94
N VAL A 300 -5.09 -25.23 15.44
CA VAL A 300 -5.28 -25.02 14.02
C VAL A 300 -5.67 -23.58 13.71
N ILE A 301 -5.22 -23.09 12.56
CA ILE A 301 -5.53 -21.76 12.06
C ILE A 301 -6.26 -21.90 10.72
N PHE A 302 -7.49 -21.42 10.63
CA PHE A 302 -8.26 -21.38 9.40
C PHE A 302 -8.21 -19.99 8.76
N TYR A 303 -7.98 -19.96 7.45
CA TYR A 303 -8.13 -18.73 6.66
C TYR A 303 -8.83 -19.02 5.33
N GLY A 304 -9.62 -18.05 4.88
CA GLY A 304 -10.29 -18.14 3.58
C GLY A 304 -9.40 -17.63 2.46
N PHE A 305 -9.37 -18.34 1.35
CA PHE A 305 -8.83 -17.82 0.10
C PHE A 305 -9.80 -18.03 -1.06
N GLU A 306 -9.83 -17.07 -1.99
CA GLU A 306 -10.77 -17.08 -3.08
C GLU A 306 -10.13 -17.58 -4.37
N GLU A 307 -10.80 -18.55 -5.01
CA GLU A 307 -10.55 -18.92 -6.39
C GLU A 307 -11.52 -18.15 -7.30
N ILE A 308 -10.99 -17.18 -8.04
CA ILE A 308 -11.79 -16.33 -8.92
C ILE A 308 -11.81 -16.94 -10.32
N VAL A 309 -13.02 -17.24 -10.79
CA VAL A 309 -13.26 -17.76 -12.15
C VAL A 309 -14.06 -16.71 -12.93
N SER A 310 -13.54 -16.25 -14.06
CA SER A 310 -14.22 -15.27 -14.90
C SER A 310 -13.92 -15.46 -16.39
N LYS A 311 -14.89 -15.12 -17.24
CA LYS A 311 -14.73 -15.02 -18.69
C LYS A 311 -14.23 -13.63 -19.11
N ASN A 312 -14.45 -12.59 -18.30
CA ASN A 312 -14.06 -11.22 -18.60
C ASN A 312 -12.56 -11.02 -18.34
N ILE A 313 -11.85 -10.45 -19.32
CA ILE A 313 -10.40 -10.21 -19.26
C ILE A 313 -10.00 -9.34 -18.07
N PHE A 314 -10.80 -8.32 -17.72
CA PHE A 314 -10.54 -7.42 -16.60
C PHE A 314 -10.49 -8.19 -15.26
N TRP A 315 -11.47 -9.09 -15.04
CA TRP A 315 -11.50 -9.93 -13.83
C TRP A 315 -10.48 -11.06 -13.84
N ARG A 316 -10.06 -11.52 -15.02
CA ARG A 316 -8.92 -12.45 -15.16
C ARG A 316 -7.60 -11.79 -14.73
N ILE A 317 -7.37 -10.51 -15.09
CA ILE A 317 -6.21 -9.76 -14.62
C ILE A 317 -6.26 -9.58 -13.10
N PHE A 318 -7.42 -9.24 -12.54
CA PHE A 318 -7.61 -9.17 -11.09
C PHE A 318 -7.30 -10.51 -10.39
N ALA A 319 -7.79 -11.62 -10.92
CA ALA A 319 -7.49 -12.97 -10.42
C ALA A 319 -5.99 -13.29 -10.47
N LEU A 320 -5.32 -12.91 -11.57
CA LEU A 320 -3.87 -13.06 -11.72
C LEU A 320 -3.11 -12.24 -10.68
N ILE A 321 -3.48 -10.98 -10.49
CA ILE A 321 -2.88 -10.10 -9.45
C ILE A 321 -3.02 -10.75 -8.07
N LYS A 322 -4.20 -11.27 -7.71
CA LYS A 322 -4.40 -11.98 -6.44
C LYS A 322 -3.56 -13.26 -6.32
N LYS A 323 -3.45 -14.02 -7.39
CA LYS A 323 -2.65 -15.26 -7.42
C LYS A 323 -1.16 -15.01 -7.26
N LEU A 324 -0.64 -13.91 -7.81
CA LEU A 324 0.76 -13.50 -7.69
C LEU A 324 1.08 -12.87 -6.33
N SER A 325 0.07 -12.47 -5.56
CA SER A 325 0.25 -11.91 -4.23
C SER A 325 0.70 -12.99 -3.24
N PRO A 326 1.58 -12.65 -2.27
CA PRO A 326 1.93 -13.58 -1.20
C PRO A 326 0.69 -14.01 -0.43
N SER A 327 0.71 -15.26 0.04
CA SER A 327 -0.38 -15.78 0.87
C SER A 327 -0.49 -14.98 2.18
N PHE A 328 -1.70 -14.91 2.70
CA PHE A 328 -2.00 -14.33 4.02
C PHE A 328 -1.08 -14.88 5.12
N VAL A 329 -0.80 -16.17 5.08
CA VAL A 329 0.10 -16.88 6.02
C VAL A 329 1.49 -16.27 6.06
N ARG A 330 2.08 -16.04 4.88
CA ARG A 330 3.43 -15.45 4.78
C ARG A 330 3.46 -13.98 5.17
N PHE A 331 2.39 -13.24 4.87
CA PHE A 331 2.33 -11.81 5.17
C PHE A 331 2.29 -11.54 6.68
N TYR A 332 1.52 -12.34 7.43
CA TYR A 332 1.36 -12.20 8.88
C TYR A 332 2.25 -13.15 9.69
N LYS A 333 3.22 -13.82 9.04
CA LYS A 333 4.17 -14.76 9.68
C LYS A 333 3.49 -15.85 10.51
N LEU A 334 2.40 -16.43 10.00
CA LEU A 334 1.70 -17.50 10.71
C LEU A 334 2.48 -18.82 10.63
N PRO A 335 2.42 -19.69 11.66
CA PRO A 335 3.06 -20.99 11.66
C PRO A 335 2.44 -21.89 10.59
N ALA A 336 3.20 -22.18 9.54
CA ALA A 336 2.69 -22.88 8.36
C ALA A 336 2.16 -24.28 8.66
N GLU A 337 2.67 -24.95 9.69
CA GLU A 337 2.31 -26.30 10.11
C GLU A 337 0.89 -26.38 10.68
N LYS A 338 0.39 -25.28 11.29
CA LYS A 338 -0.93 -25.20 11.91
C LYS A 338 -1.99 -24.57 10.99
N VAL A 339 -1.63 -24.18 9.76
CA VAL A 339 -2.51 -23.39 8.89
C VAL A 339 -3.27 -24.24 7.90
N ASN A 340 -4.60 -24.12 7.91
CA ASN A 340 -5.52 -24.74 6.97
C ASN A 340 -6.26 -23.71 6.12
N GLY A 341 -6.01 -23.74 4.80
CA GLY A 341 -6.66 -22.85 3.83
C GLY A 341 -8.00 -23.40 3.36
N VAL A 342 -9.06 -22.61 3.48
CA VAL A 342 -10.39 -22.97 2.99
C VAL A 342 -10.70 -22.22 1.71
N MET A 343 -10.80 -22.95 0.59
CA MET A 343 -11.07 -22.37 -0.72
C MET A 343 -12.56 -22.07 -0.89
N VAL A 344 -12.83 -20.83 -1.33
CA VAL A 344 -14.17 -20.40 -1.75
C VAL A 344 -14.10 -20.00 -3.23
N ARG A 345 -14.82 -20.74 -4.09
CA ARG A 345 -14.88 -20.43 -5.52
C ARG A 345 -15.89 -19.31 -5.78
N VAL A 346 -15.44 -18.25 -6.46
CA VAL A 346 -16.25 -17.09 -6.81
C VAL A 346 -16.28 -16.91 -8.32
N LYS A 347 -17.49 -16.89 -8.91
CA LYS A 347 -17.69 -16.58 -10.33
C LYS A 347 -17.93 -15.06 -10.48
N MET A 348 -17.07 -14.36 -11.24
CA MET A 348 -17.12 -12.92 -11.47
C MET A 348 -17.43 -12.57 -12.93
#